data_4119b67c8ba67344d6a88b6be4420f6f
#
_entry.id   4119b67c8ba67344d6a88b6be4420f6f
#
_cell.length_a   1.000
_cell.length_b   1.000
_cell.length_c   1.000
_cell.angle_alpha   90.00
_cell.angle_beta   90.00
_cell.angle_gamma   90.00
#
_symmetry.space_group_name_H-M   'P 1'
#
loop_
_entity.id
_entity.type
_entity.pdbx_description
1 polymer ?
#
loop_
_entity_poly.entity_id
_entity_poly.type
_entity_poly.pdbx_seq_one_letter_code
_entity_poly.pdbx_strand_id
1 'polypeptide(L)'
;MSVSSLLSDAGHEITTAVLPSFFTSVLRASAGALGIVEGISDALMGVAKLVGGPLADKPETRGRLASGGYLGTALATGAIGLVGAVWQAGVLRALAWVSRGIRGPSRDTLLSSLTPRSAYGRAFGLERAGDNLGAVAGPLLAAGLVSWLGIRPAMVLAVVPGIFAAMTNTVAARQARGLTPGIASARRRLRLRALRGAGVVRPMVPIALFELGNVTTTILILRTTQLLHTGGRSFAAAASLAILVYAAHNAFGSVVAYGGGYVIDRAGPRVVFAAGAFVYVAAYVIFAINWHTWPMLLIAFTLAGSGIGLAETSESALVASMLPDHLRGSGFGLLGGIQSTGAFASSAAVGLLYAIVSPTVGFAYAAGWMLLSVLASGAIALPTPRPTSTT
;
A
#
# COMPACT_ATOMS: atom_id res chain seq x y z
N MET A 1 -9.56 -11.68 7.74
CA MET A 1 -9.26 -10.59 6.78
C MET A 1 -7.76 -10.52 6.53
N SER A 2 -6.89 -10.54 7.53
CA SER A 2 -5.43 -10.54 7.34
C SER A 2 -4.92 -11.69 6.47
N VAL A 3 -5.50 -12.90 6.60
CA VAL A 3 -5.21 -14.04 5.71
C VAL A 3 -5.63 -13.73 4.27
N SER A 4 -6.75 -13.04 4.07
CA SER A 4 -7.19 -12.62 2.72
C SER A 4 -6.21 -11.63 2.10
N SER A 5 -5.67 -10.70 2.89
CA SER A 5 -4.65 -9.74 2.46
C SER A 5 -3.35 -10.45 2.09
N LEU A 6 -2.84 -11.32 2.96
CA LEU A 6 -1.63 -12.13 2.70
C LEU A 6 -1.74 -12.92 1.40
N LEU A 7 -2.83 -13.67 1.23
CA LEU A 7 -3.03 -14.52 0.05
C LEU A 7 -3.20 -13.69 -1.22
N SER A 8 -3.92 -12.57 -1.15
CA SER A 8 -4.09 -11.68 -2.30
C SER A 8 -2.77 -11.04 -2.74
N ASP A 9 -1.99 -10.56 -1.78
CA ASP A 9 -0.75 -9.89 -2.10
C ASP A 9 0.32 -10.89 -2.52
N ALA A 10 0.37 -12.10 -1.95
CA ALA A 10 1.20 -13.17 -2.47
C ALA A 10 0.88 -13.49 -3.95
N GLY A 11 -0.40 -13.66 -4.30
CA GLY A 11 -0.80 -13.92 -5.69
C GLY A 11 -0.49 -12.76 -6.63
N HIS A 12 -0.78 -11.52 -6.20
CA HIS A 12 -0.50 -10.32 -6.97
C HIS A 12 1.01 -10.14 -7.21
N GLU A 13 1.82 -10.31 -6.20
CA GLU A 13 3.27 -10.13 -6.26
C GLU A 13 3.97 -11.22 -7.09
N ILE A 14 3.41 -12.43 -7.22
CA ILE A 14 3.90 -13.43 -8.20
C ILE A 14 3.91 -12.80 -9.60
N THR A 15 2.80 -12.21 -10.03
CA THR A 15 2.70 -11.60 -11.36
C THR A 15 3.55 -10.34 -11.48
N THR A 16 3.55 -9.48 -10.47
CA THR A 16 4.34 -8.23 -10.45
C THR A 16 5.83 -8.51 -10.60
N ALA A 17 6.36 -9.52 -9.90
CA ALA A 17 7.77 -9.91 -9.99
C ALA A 17 8.15 -10.43 -11.38
N VAL A 18 7.23 -11.09 -12.08
CA VAL A 18 7.47 -11.71 -13.38
C VAL A 18 7.14 -10.77 -14.56
N LEU A 19 6.35 -9.75 -14.34
CA LEU A 19 5.81 -8.86 -15.38
C LEU A 19 6.89 -8.22 -16.28
N PRO A 20 8.04 -7.71 -15.76
CA PRO A 20 9.10 -7.18 -16.60
C PRO A 20 9.65 -8.21 -17.58
N SER A 21 9.91 -9.43 -17.10
CA SER A 21 10.39 -10.54 -17.93
C SER A 21 9.33 -10.98 -18.95
N PHE A 22 8.05 -10.99 -18.57
CA PHE A 22 6.94 -11.28 -19.47
C PHE A 22 6.85 -10.27 -20.61
N PHE A 23 6.94 -8.97 -20.31
CA PHE A 23 6.92 -7.91 -21.33
C PHE A 23 8.11 -8.03 -22.29
N THR A 24 9.31 -8.15 -21.76
CA THR A 24 10.53 -8.13 -22.59
C THR A 24 10.79 -9.44 -23.33
N SER A 25 10.67 -10.60 -22.66
CA SER A 25 11.03 -11.89 -23.23
C SER A 25 9.89 -12.56 -23.99
N VAL A 26 8.64 -12.39 -23.52
CA VAL A 26 7.47 -13.10 -24.09
C VAL A 26 6.71 -12.21 -25.08
N LEU A 27 6.39 -10.95 -24.69
CA LEU A 27 5.68 -10.00 -25.55
C LEU A 27 6.62 -9.22 -26.47
N ARG A 28 7.93 -9.29 -26.26
CA ARG A 28 8.98 -8.54 -27.01
C ARG A 28 8.73 -7.04 -27.02
N ALA A 29 8.22 -6.53 -25.91
CA ALA A 29 7.89 -5.12 -25.70
C ALA A 29 9.06 -4.37 -25.05
N SER A 30 9.09 -3.06 -25.22
CA SER A 30 10.07 -2.20 -24.55
C SER A 30 9.76 -2.01 -23.07
N ALA A 31 10.78 -1.71 -22.28
CA ALA A 31 10.60 -1.30 -20.87
C ALA A 31 9.71 -0.04 -20.73
N GLY A 32 9.75 0.86 -21.74
CA GLY A 32 8.87 2.02 -21.79
C GLY A 32 7.39 1.65 -21.88
N ALA A 33 7.04 0.61 -22.64
CA ALA A 33 5.67 0.11 -22.72
C ALA A 33 5.18 -0.42 -21.35
N LEU A 34 6.04 -1.14 -20.62
CA LEU A 34 5.73 -1.56 -19.25
C LEU A 34 5.52 -0.35 -18.32
N GLY A 35 6.39 0.65 -18.38
CA GLY A 35 6.26 1.86 -17.56
C GLY A 35 4.95 2.62 -17.82
N ILE A 36 4.50 2.70 -19.08
CA ILE A 36 3.22 3.32 -19.43
C ILE A 36 2.05 2.51 -18.84
N VAL A 37 2.09 1.18 -18.97
CA VAL A 37 1.04 0.29 -18.43
C VAL A 37 0.95 0.40 -16.91
N GLU A 38 2.08 0.38 -16.21
CA GLU A 38 2.11 0.54 -14.74
C GLU A 38 1.61 1.93 -14.33
N GLY A 39 2.10 3.01 -14.95
CA GLY A 39 1.68 4.37 -14.62
C GLY A 39 0.18 4.63 -14.82
N ILE A 40 -0.40 4.13 -15.92
CA ILE A 40 -1.85 4.22 -16.15
C ILE A 40 -2.61 3.40 -15.10
N SER A 41 -2.14 2.19 -14.78
CA SER A 41 -2.79 1.31 -13.82
C SER A 41 -2.80 1.91 -12.42
N ASP A 42 -1.70 2.51 -11.97
CA ASP A 42 -1.60 3.18 -10.68
C ASP A 42 -2.51 4.42 -10.59
N ALA A 43 -2.58 5.22 -11.66
CA ALA A 43 -3.49 6.35 -11.73
C ALA A 43 -4.96 5.91 -11.62
N LEU A 44 -5.34 4.86 -12.34
CA LEU A 44 -6.68 4.28 -12.29
C LEU A 44 -7.01 3.69 -10.90
N MET A 45 -6.04 3.09 -10.22
CA MET A 45 -6.21 2.63 -8.84
C MET A 45 -6.52 3.78 -7.89
N GLY A 46 -5.83 4.92 -8.02
CA GLY A 46 -6.10 6.13 -7.23
C GLY A 46 -7.54 6.63 -7.40
N VAL A 47 -7.98 6.73 -8.66
CA VAL A 47 -9.38 7.10 -8.98
C VAL A 47 -10.36 6.07 -8.42
N ALA A 48 -10.06 4.78 -8.56
CA ALA A 48 -10.90 3.70 -8.07
C ALA A 48 -11.05 3.70 -6.54
N LYS A 49 -10.01 4.09 -5.78
CA LYS A 49 -10.10 4.27 -4.32
C LYS A 49 -11.08 5.39 -3.95
N LEU A 50 -11.05 6.54 -4.67
CA LEU A 50 -11.97 7.65 -4.45
C LEU A 50 -13.43 7.28 -4.76
N VAL A 51 -13.67 6.49 -5.79
CA VAL A 51 -15.00 5.99 -6.17
C VAL A 51 -15.47 4.88 -5.23
N GLY A 52 -14.57 3.97 -4.87
CA GLY A 52 -14.84 2.83 -3.98
C GLY A 52 -15.23 3.24 -2.57
N GLY A 53 -14.68 4.36 -2.08
CA GLY A 53 -14.97 4.88 -0.75
C GLY A 53 -16.46 5.10 -0.47
N PRO A 54 -17.16 5.96 -1.22
CA PRO A 54 -18.61 6.16 -1.05
C PRO A 54 -19.46 4.92 -1.26
N LEU A 55 -19.00 3.98 -2.09
CA LEU A 55 -19.68 2.70 -2.27
C LEU A 55 -19.56 1.81 -1.03
N ALA A 56 -18.45 1.92 -0.29
CA ALA A 56 -18.22 1.21 0.96
C ALA A 56 -18.95 1.81 2.18
N ASP A 57 -19.50 3.02 2.07
CA ASP A 57 -20.31 3.62 3.14
C ASP A 57 -21.60 2.81 3.41
N LYS A 58 -22.07 2.01 2.43
CA LYS A 58 -23.24 1.15 2.59
C LYS A 58 -22.85 -0.21 3.17
N PRO A 59 -23.37 -0.60 4.36
CA PRO A 59 -23.04 -1.88 5.00
C PRO A 59 -23.28 -3.11 4.11
N GLU A 60 -24.36 -3.08 3.31
CA GLU A 60 -24.78 -4.20 2.45
C GLU A 60 -23.80 -4.46 1.29
N THR A 61 -23.08 -3.42 0.83
CA THR A 61 -22.18 -3.50 -0.32
C THR A 61 -20.74 -3.78 0.06
N ARG A 62 -20.29 -3.43 1.27
CA ARG A 62 -18.89 -3.56 1.74
C ARG A 62 -18.30 -4.93 1.45
N GLY A 63 -18.96 -5.97 1.96
CA GLY A 63 -18.49 -7.35 1.82
C GLY A 63 -18.45 -7.80 0.36
N ARG A 64 -19.44 -7.43 -0.44
CA ARG A 64 -19.48 -7.77 -1.88
C ARG A 64 -18.40 -7.03 -2.67
N LEU A 65 -18.18 -5.75 -2.40
CA LEU A 65 -17.14 -4.97 -3.05
C LEU A 65 -15.74 -5.45 -2.67
N ALA A 66 -15.52 -5.76 -1.38
CA ALA A 66 -14.25 -6.32 -0.94
C ALA A 66 -13.96 -7.69 -1.58
N SER A 67 -14.91 -8.65 -1.49
CA SER A 67 -14.72 -9.98 -2.08
C SER A 67 -14.65 -9.95 -3.60
N GLY A 68 -15.49 -9.14 -4.26
CA GLY A 68 -15.45 -8.93 -5.70
C GLY A 68 -14.15 -8.30 -6.18
N GLY A 69 -13.61 -7.35 -5.40
CA GLY A 69 -12.31 -6.75 -5.67
C GLY A 69 -11.15 -7.75 -5.53
N TYR A 70 -11.17 -8.62 -4.53
CA TYR A 70 -10.20 -9.72 -4.40
C TYR A 70 -10.26 -10.66 -5.62
N LEU A 71 -11.45 -11.09 -6.00
CA LEU A 71 -11.66 -11.99 -7.15
C LEU A 71 -11.28 -11.30 -8.46
N GLY A 72 -11.69 -10.06 -8.67
CA GLY A 72 -11.36 -9.28 -9.87
C GLY A 72 -9.85 -9.07 -10.02
N THR A 73 -9.17 -8.74 -8.92
CA THR A 73 -7.70 -8.63 -8.91
C THR A 73 -7.06 -9.98 -9.29
N ALA A 74 -7.49 -11.08 -8.67
CA ALA A 74 -6.93 -12.40 -8.92
C ALA A 74 -7.10 -12.85 -10.38
N LEU A 75 -8.33 -12.76 -10.90
CA LEU A 75 -8.65 -13.19 -12.26
C LEU A 75 -7.92 -12.33 -13.31
N ALA A 76 -7.97 -11.01 -13.16
CA ALA A 76 -7.30 -10.11 -14.09
C ALA A 76 -5.78 -10.30 -14.08
N THR A 77 -5.18 -10.42 -12.88
CA THR A 77 -3.74 -10.64 -12.72
C THR A 77 -3.29 -11.97 -13.32
N GLY A 78 -4.00 -13.08 -13.04
CA GLY A 78 -3.67 -14.39 -13.59
C GLY A 78 -3.88 -14.47 -15.11
N ALA A 79 -4.92 -13.80 -15.63
CA ALA A 79 -5.21 -13.77 -17.06
C ALA A 79 -4.11 -13.07 -17.89
N ILE A 80 -3.25 -12.21 -17.28
CA ILE A 80 -2.11 -11.63 -17.99
C ILE A 80 -1.18 -12.72 -18.56
N GLY A 81 -1.05 -13.86 -17.89
CA GLY A 81 -0.25 -14.99 -18.39
C GLY A 81 -0.76 -15.62 -19.71
N LEU A 82 -2.03 -15.38 -20.07
CA LEU A 82 -2.67 -15.96 -21.25
C LEU A 82 -2.58 -15.08 -22.51
N VAL A 83 -2.28 -13.80 -22.36
CA VAL A 83 -2.34 -12.85 -23.48
C VAL A 83 -1.13 -12.89 -24.39
N GLY A 84 -1.33 -12.45 -25.64
CA GLY A 84 -0.28 -12.40 -26.66
C GLY A 84 0.13 -10.98 -27.07
N ALA A 85 -0.56 -9.94 -26.57
CA ALA A 85 -0.28 -8.55 -26.95
C ALA A 85 -0.17 -7.63 -25.75
N VAL A 86 0.66 -6.58 -25.87
CA VAL A 86 0.93 -5.57 -24.84
C VAL A 86 -0.36 -4.87 -24.38
N TRP A 87 -1.22 -4.46 -25.31
CA TRP A 87 -2.47 -3.77 -24.96
C TRP A 87 -3.42 -4.64 -24.14
N GLN A 88 -3.46 -5.97 -24.39
CA GLN A 88 -4.26 -6.92 -23.61
C GLN A 88 -3.72 -7.01 -22.17
N ALA A 89 -2.39 -7.14 -22.03
CA ALA A 89 -1.74 -7.11 -20.71
C ALA A 89 -2.04 -5.79 -19.99
N GLY A 90 -1.98 -4.67 -20.68
CA GLY A 90 -2.30 -3.35 -20.14
C GLY A 90 -3.74 -3.22 -19.65
N VAL A 91 -4.71 -3.70 -20.43
CA VAL A 91 -6.14 -3.69 -20.03
C VAL A 91 -6.35 -4.57 -18.78
N LEU A 92 -5.78 -5.78 -18.75
CA LEU A 92 -5.90 -6.67 -17.59
C LEU A 92 -5.20 -6.09 -16.35
N ARG A 93 -4.03 -5.47 -16.52
CA ARG A 93 -3.34 -4.78 -15.42
C ARG A 93 -4.19 -3.64 -14.87
N ALA A 94 -4.76 -2.80 -15.73
CA ALA A 94 -5.67 -1.73 -15.33
C ALA A 94 -6.91 -2.26 -14.60
N LEU A 95 -7.52 -3.33 -15.07
CA LEU A 95 -8.67 -3.99 -14.41
C LEU A 95 -8.29 -4.54 -13.03
N ALA A 96 -7.11 -5.16 -12.90
CA ALA A 96 -6.59 -5.64 -11.62
C ALA A 96 -6.43 -4.48 -10.62
N TRP A 97 -5.85 -3.35 -11.05
CA TRP A 97 -5.62 -2.17 -10.23
C TRP A 97 -6.91 -1.45 -9.84
N VAL A 98 -7.87 -1.31 -10.75
CA VAL A 98 -9.21 -0.78 -10.46
C VAL A 98 -9.92 -1.67 -9.43
N SER A 99 -9.86 -2.99 -9.59
CA SER A 99 -10.44 -3.95 -8.64
C SER A 99 -9.79 -3.80 -7.25
N ARG A 100 -8.46 -3.66 -7.18
CA ARG A 100 -7.71 -3.41 -5.95
C ARG A 100 -8.08 -2.05 -5.33
N GLY A 101 -8.25 -1.01 -6.16
CA GLY A 101 -8.65 0.32 -5.71
C GLY A 101 -10.03 0.35 -5.06
N ILE A 102 -11.02 -0.31 -5.63
CA ILE A 102 -12.37 -0.43 -5.04
C ILE A 102 -12.36 -1.30 -3.78
N ARG A 103 -11.54 -2.36 -3.75
CA ARG A 103 -11.41 -3.28 -2.63
C ARG A 103 -10.91 -2.59 -1.37
N GLY A 104 -9.88 -1.74 -1.47
CA GLY A 104 -9.19 -1.14 -0.33
C GLY A 104 -10.15 -0.46 0.66
N PRO A 105 -10.86 0.62 0.29
CA PRO A 105 -11.81 1.28 1.18
C PRO A 105 -12.90 0.36 1.72
N SER A 106 -13.35 -0.62 0.92
CA SER A 106 -14.39 -1.57 1.31
C SER A 106 -13.91 -2.55 2.37
N ARG A 107 -12.68 -3.07 2.22
CA ARG A 107 -12.00 -3.94 3.19
C ARG A 107 -11.78 -3.21 4.53
N ASP A 108 -11.20 -2.01 4.46
CA ASP A 108 -10.83 -1.25 5.65
C ASP A 108 -12.08 -0.80 6.44
N THR A 109 -13.15 -0.42 5.73
CA THR A 109 -14.43 -0.11 6.34
C THR A 109 -15.05 -1.35 6.99
N LEU A 110 -14.99 -2.50 6.32
CA LEU A 110 -15.48 -3.77 6.88
C LEU A 110 -14.67 -4.16 8.12
N LEU A 111 -13.35 -4.08 8.07
CA LEU A 111 -12.48 -4.38 9.21
C LEU A 111 -12.81 -3.49 10.42
N SER A 112 -12.93 -2.18 10.21
CA SER A 112 -13.25 -1.23 11.26
C SER A 112 -14.67 -1.41 11.83
N SER A 113 -15.62 -1.93 11.06
CA SER A 113 -16.97 -2.20 11.53
C SER A 113 -17.07 -3.46 12.42
N LEU A 114 -16.13 -4.39 12.28
CA LEU A 114 -16.04 -5.63 13.05
C LEU A 114 -15.15 -5.53 14.29
N THR A 115 -14.42 -4.43 14.42
CA THR A 115 -13.41 -4.25 15.45
C THR A 115 -13.86 -3.19 16.45
N PRO A 116 -13.74 -3.43 17.78
CA PRO A 116 -13.97 -2.39 18.76
C PRO A 116 -12.93 -1.27 18.63
N ARG A 117 -13.32 -0.04 18.94
CA ARG A 117 -12.44 1.15 18.79
C ARG A 117 -11.10 1.00 19.52
N SER A 118 -11.09 0.32 20.67
CA SER A 118 -9.89 0.05 21.48
C SER A 118 -8.91 -0.94 20.85
N ALA A 119 -9.23 -1.53 19.70
CA ALA A 119 -8.41 -2.52 19.02
C ALA A 119 -8.15 -2.18 17.53
N TYR A 120 -8.42 -0.94 17.11
CA TYR A 120 -8.18 -0.55 15.71
C TYR A 120 -6.71 -0.67 15.32
N GLY A 121 -5.79 -0.27 16.19
CA GLY A 121 -4.36 -0.39 15.94
C GLY A 121 -3.96 -1.84 15.66
N ARG A 122 -4.35 -2.76 16.52
CA ARG A 122 -4.06 -4.20 16.37
C ARG A 122 -4.70 -4.80 15.12
N ALA A 123 -5.95 -4.41 14.81
CA ALA A 123 -6.65 -4.94 13.65
C ALA A 123 -5.99 -4.50 12.32
N PHE A 124 -5.68 -3.22 12.18
CA PHE A 124 -5.00 -2.70 11.00
C PHE A 124 -3.53 -3.13 10.94
N GLY A 125 -2.84 -3.21 12.10
CA GLY A 125 -1.49 -3.73 12.19
C GLY A 125 -1.37 -5.18 11.72
N LEU A 126 -2.29 -6.05 12.14
CA LEU A 126 -2.34 -7.44 11.70
C LEU A 126 -2.71 -7.56 10.22
N GLU A 127 -3.58 -6.70 9.73
CA GLU A 127 -3.95 -6.65 8.32
C GLU A 127 -2.76 -6.23 7.46
N ARG A 128 -2.07 -5.15 7.84
CA ARG A 128 -0.88 -4.65 7.13
C ARG A 128 0.29 -5.64 7.19
N ALA A 129 0.46 -6.32 8.33
CA ALA A 129 1.44 -7.40 8.44
C ALA A 129 1.16 -8.53 7.44
N GLY A 130 -0.11 -8.87 7.22
CA GLY A 130 -0.52 -9.82 6.19
C GLY A 130 -0.16 -9.36 4.78
N ASP A 131 -0.48 -8.11 4.42
CA ASP A 131 -0.12 -7.51 3.12
C ASP A 131 1.41 -7.60 2.88
N ASN A 132 2.22 -7.15 3.84
CA ASN A 132 3.69 -7.17 3.74
C ASN A 132 4.27 -8.58 3.66
N LEU A 133 3.74 -9.54 4.42
CA LEU A 133 4.17 -10.95 4.32
C LEU A 133 3.83 -11.54 2.95
N GLY A 134 2.68 -11.17 2.37
CA GLY A 134 2.33 -11.52 1.00
C GLY A 134 3.34 -10.97 -0.01
N ALA A 135 3.76 -9.72 0.19
CA ALA A 135 4.77 -9.06 -0.65
C ALA A 135 6.18 -9.69 -0.53
N VAL A 136 6.50 -10.38 0.57
CA VAL A 136 7.71 -11.21 0.67
C VAL A 136 7.51 -12.58 0.00
N ALA A 137 6.39 -13.23 0.27
CA ALA A 137 6.13 -14.59 -0.22
C ALA A 137 5.93 -14.64 -1.74
N GLY A 138 5.28 -13.62 -2.33
CA GLY A 138 4.96 -13.58 -3.76
C GLY A 138 6.17 -13.75 -4.69
N PRO A 139 7.20 -12.89 -4.59
CA PRO A 139 8.40 -13.01 -5.41
C PRO A 139 9.16 -14.32 -5.21
N LEU A 140 9.19 -14.88 -3.99
CA LEU A 140 9.80 -16.19 -3.71
C LEU A 140 9.05 -17.32 -4.40
N LEU A 141 7.72 -17.30 -4.33
CA LEU A 141 6.86 -18.25 -5.06
C LEU A 141 7.03 -18.07 -6.57
N ALA A 142 7.12 -16.82 -7.06
CA ALA A 142 7.36 -16.54 -8.47
C ALA A 142 8.66 -17.17 -8.97
N ALA A 143 9.76 -17.00 -8.23
CA ALA A 143 11.04 -17.59 -8.59
C ALA A 143 10.97 -19.12 -8.69
N GLY A 144 10.33 -19.79 -7.74
CA GLY A 144 10.10 -21.24 -7.77
C GLY A 144 9.21 -21.67 -8.94
N LEU A 145 8.06 -21.01 -9.13
CA LEU A 145 7.13 -21.36 -10.21
C LEU A 145 7.72 -21.13 -11.60
N VAL A 146 8.45 -20.03 -11.79
CA VAL A 146 9.07 -19.74 -13.09
C VAL A 146 10.18 -20.73 -13.42
N SER A 147 10.97 -21.15 -12.43
CA SER A 147 12.04 -22.12 -12.65
C SER A 147 11.52 -23.51 -13.05
N TRP A 148 10.32 -23.89 -12.58
CA TRP A 148 9.74 -25.22 -12.84
C TRP A 148 8.81 -25.23 -14.05
N LEU A 149 7.99 -24.19 -14.22
CA LEU A 149 6.87 -24.18 -15.15
C LEU A 149 7.03 -23.13 -16.25
N GLY A 150 7.94 -22.17 -16.07
CA GLY A 150 8.11 -21.03 -16.95
C GLY A 150 7.18 -19.86 -16.61
N ILE A 151 7.36 -18.74 -17.34
CA ILE A 151 6.74 -17.43 -17.07
C ILE A 151 5.20 -17.48 -17.12
N ARG A 152 4.62 -17.98 -18.23
CA ARG A 152 3.16 -17.97 -18.44
C ARG A 152 2.38 -18.79 -17.42
N PRO A 153 2.71 -20.08 -17.16
CA PRO A 153 2.03 -20.86 -16.14
C PRO A 153 2.19 -20.29 -14.73
N ALA A 154 3.36 -19.72 -14.38
CA ALA A 154 3.58 -19.07 -13.10
C ALA A 154 2.59 -17.91 -12.88
N MET A 155 2.39 -17.07 -13.90
CA MET A 155 1.42 -15.97 -13.85
C MET A 155 -0.02 -16.47 -13.75
N VAL A 156 -0.39 -17.53 -14.48
CA VAL A 156 -1.73 -18.12 -14.40
C VAL A 156 -1.99 -18.72 -13.01
N LEU A 157 -1.02 -19.40 -12.42
CA LEU A 157 -1.14 -19.98 -11.09
C LEU A 157 -1.24 -18.92 -9.98
N ALA A 158 -0.81 -17.70 -10.23
CA ALA A 158 -1.01 -16.56 -9.32
C ALA A 158 -2.49 -16.28 -8.99
N VAL A 159 -3.42 -16.78 -9.79
CA VAL A 159 -4.87 -16.69 -9.52
C VAL A 159 -5.25 -17.49 -8.26
N VAL A 160 -4.56 -18.58 -7.95
CA VAL A 160 -4.94 -19.52 -6.89
C VAL A 160 -4.96 -18.87 -5.50
N PRO A 161 -3.88 -18.25 -5.02
CA PRO A 161 -3.91 -17.54 -3.74
C PRO A 161 -4.99 -16.45 -3.71
N GLY A 162 -5.19 -15.72 -4.82
CA GLY A 162 -6.19 -14.67 -4.91
C GLY A 162 -7.64 -15.18 -4.84
N ILE A 163 -7.95 -16.36 -5.37
CA ILE A 163 -9.26 -17.01 -5.20
C ILE A 163 -9.47 -17.35 -3.72
N PHE A 164 -8.49 -17.94 -3.07
CA PHE A 164 -8.58 -18.22 -1.63
C PHE A 164 -8.74 -16.93 -0.81
N ALA A 165 -8.09 -15.84 -1.20
CA ALA A 165 -8.29 -14.53 -0.59
C ALA A 165 -9.76 -14.06 -0.71
N ALA A 166 -10.36 -14.19 -1.89
CA ALA A 166 -11.76 -13.84 -2.11
C ALA A 166 -12.71 -14.73 -1.29
N MET A 167 -12.43 -16.02 -1.19
CA MET A 167 -13.22 -16.98 -0.39
C MET A 167 -13.16 -16.63 1.10
N THR A 168 -11.96 -16.47 1.66
CA THR A 168 -11.78 -16.15 3.09
C THR A 168 -12.40 -14.80 3.45
N ASN A 169 -12.28 -13.78 2.56
CA ASN A 169 -12.97 -12.50 2.76
C ASN A 169 -14.49 -12.64 2.68
N THR A 170 -15.01 -13.49 1.79
CA THR A 170 -16.45 -13.74 1.66
C THR A 170 -17.02 -14.37 2.93
N VAL A 171 -16.30 -15.32 3.54
CA VAL A 171 -16.68 -15.91 4.83
C VAL A 171 -16.71 -14.83 5.92
N ALA A 172 -15.66 -14.05 6.05
CA ALA A 172 -15.60 -12.94 7.02
C ALA A 172 -16.73 -11.93 6.81
N ALA A 173 -17.02 -11.56 5.55
CA ALA A 173 -18.09 -10.63 5.22
C ALA A 173 -19.50 -11.18 5.51
N ARG A 174 -19.71 -12.50 5.38
CA ARG A 174 -20.98 -13.14 5.74
C ARG A 174 -21.20 -13.13 7.26
N GLN A 175 -20.18 -13.43 8.05
CA GLN A 175 -20.23 -13.34 9.50
C GLN A 175 -20.52 -11.91 9.98
N ALA A 176 -19.97 -10.91 9.29
CA ALA A 176 -20.18 -9.50 9.58
C ALA A 176 -21.65 -9.04 9.41
N ARG A 177 -22.40 -9.61 8.48
CA ARG A 177 -23.78 -9.17 8.18
C ARG A 177 -24.74 -9.28 9.36
N GLY A 178 -24.49 -10.22 10.27
CA GLY A 178 -25.30 -10.40 11.48
C GLY A 178 -25.01 -9.38 12.59
N LEU A 179 -23.91 -8.62 12.47
CA LEU A 179 -23.40 -7.75 13.54
C LEU A 179 -23.61 -6.26 13.29
N THR A 180 -23.93 -5.86 12.04
CA THR A 180 -24.09 -4.45 11.67
C THR A 180 -25.54 -4.10 11.38
N PRO A 181 -26.22 -3.27 12.21
CA PRO A 181 -27.53 -2.72 11.89
C PRO A 181 -27.45 -1.83 10.66
N GLY A 182 -28.27 -2.10 9.65
CA GLY A 182 -28.30 -1.34 8.40
C GLY A 182 -28.90 0.05 8.57
N ILE A 183 -28.09 1.08 8.67
CA ILE A 183 -28.53 2.46 8.46
C ILE A 183 -28.30 2.76 6.98
N ALA A 184 -29.38 2.77 6.21
CA ALA A 184 -29.33 3.03 4.77
C ALA A 184 -28.83 4.45 4.48
N SER A 185 -27.61 4.58 3.96
CA SER A 185 -27.11 5.82 3.41
C SER A 185 -27.44 5.91 1.92
N ALA A 186 -28.22 6.91 1.51
CA ALA A 186 -28.82 6.99 0.18
C ALA A 186 -27.90 7.55 -0.92
N ARG A 187 -26.68 8.01 -0.66
CA ARG A 187 -25.87 8.75 -1.64
C ARG A 187 -24.56 8.04 -2.02
N ARG A 188 -24.32 7.94 -3.36
CA ARG A 188 -23.16 7.31 -3.98
C ARG A 188 -21.97 8.25 -4.24
N ARG A 189 -21.96 9.49 -3.71
CA ARG A 189 -20.93 10.50 -4.00
C ARG A 189 -20.08 10.81 -2.77
N LEU A 190 -18.79 11.07 -2.99
CA LEU A 190 -17.87 11.49 -1.94
C LEU A 190 -18.41 12.73 -1.20
N ARG A 191 -18.55 12.63 0.12
CA ARG A 191 -19.17 13.65 0.96
C ARG A 191 -18.11 14.56 1.60
N LEU A 192 -17.35 15.29 0.79
CA LEU A 192 -16.28 16.17 1.29
C LEU A 192 -16.76 17.17 2.36
N ARG A 193 -17.97 17.73 2.23
CA ARG A 193 -18.54 18.61 3.26
C ARG A 193 -18.77 17.89 4.58
N ALA A 194 -19.27 16.65 4.54
CA ALA A 194 -19.50 15.84 5.73
C ALA A 194 -18.15 15.42 6.38
N LEU A 195 -17.14 15.05 5.58
CA LEU A 195 -15.80 14.75 6.06
C LEU A 195 -15.13 15.98 6.70
N ARG A 196 -15.29 17.17 6.10
CA ARG A 196 -14.87 18.45 6.73
C ARG A 196 -15.60 18.71 8.05
N GLY A 197 -16.91 18.51 8.08
CA GLY A 197 -17.73 18.68 9.30
C GLY A 197 -17.34 17.67 10.40
N ALA A 198 -16.89 16.49 10.05
CA ALA A 198 -16.36 15.49 10.98
C ALA A 198 -14.91 15.79 11.46
N GLY A 199 -14.27 16.84 10.94
CA GLY A 199 -12.95 17.29 11.38
C GLY A 199 -11.78 16.44 10.89
N VAL A 200 -11.99 15.46 9.97
CA VAL A 200 -10.95 14.53 9.52
C VAL A 200 -9.92 15.17 8.58
N VAL A 201 -10.27 16.27 7.92
CA VAL A 201 -9.41 16.90 6.91
C VAL A 201 -8.10 17.44 7.51
N ARG A 202 -8.17 18.07 8.70
CA ARG A 202 -6.97 18.60 9.37
C ARG A 202 -5.95 17.51 9.69
N PRO A 203 -6.31 16.39 10.33
CA PRO A 203 -5.41 15.27 10.59
C PRO A 203 -4.87 14.59 9.31
N MET A 204 -5.51 14.76 8.16
CA MET A 204 -4.99 14.27 6.88
C MET A 204 -3.85 15.13 6.30
N VAL A 205 -3.63 16.35 6.81
CA VAL A 205 -2.53 17.21 6.33
C VAL A 205 -1.15 16.56 6.56
N PRO A 206 -0.81 16.07 7.77
CA PRO A 206 0.45 15.35 7.99
C PRO A 206 0.60 14.14 7.06
N ILE A 207 -0.49 13.40 6.82
CA ILE A 207 -0.50 12.25 5.91
C ILE A 207 -0.21 12.69 4.47
N ALA A 208 -0.83 13.77 4.00
CA ALA A 208 -0.57 14.30 2.67
C ALA A 208 0.90 14.76 2.51
N LEU A 209 1.47 15.37 3.53
CA LEU A 209 2.89 15.75 3.54
C LEU A 209 3.80 14.51 3.53
N PHE A 210 3.45 13.47 4.30
CA PHE A 210 4.16 12.20 4.30
C PHE A 210 4.17 11.58 2.90
N GLU A 211 3.03 11.52 2.24
CA GLU A 211 2.90 10.94 0.90
C GLU A 211 3.66 11.72 -0.18
N LEU A 212 3.83 13.04 -0.02
CA LEU A 212 4.71 13.84 -0.89
C LEU A 212 6.21 13.52 -0.70
N GLY A 213 6.59 12.88 0.41
CA GLY A 213 7.90 12.32 0.64
C GLY A 213 7.98 10.81 0.40
N ASN A 214 6.86 10.12 0.24
CA ASN A 214 6.81 8.66 0.11
C ASN A 214 7.22 8.22 -1.31
N VAL A 215 8.51 7.91 -1.46
CA VAL A 215 9.12 7.52 -2.73
C VAL A 215 8.87 6.04 -3.02
N THR A 216 8.56 5.71 -4.28
CA THR A 216 8.40 4.31 -4.69
C THR A 216 9.65 3.47 -4.36
N THR A 217 9.43 2.27 -3.87
CA THR A 217 10.50 1.31 -3.52
C THR A 217 11.41 0.98 -4.71
N THR A 218 10.92 1.12 -5.94
CA THR A 218 11.73 0.95 -7.16
C THR A 218 12.91 1.92 -7.21
N ILE A 219 12.73 3.18 -6.77
CA ILE A 219 13.83 4.16 -6.70
C ILE A 219 14.82 3.79 -5.59
N LEU A 220 14.36 3.24 -4.47
CA LEU A 220 15.24 2.75 -3.40
C LEU A 220 16.09 1.57 -3.89
N ILE A 221 15.49 0.62 -4.61
CA ILE A 221 16.19 -0.52 -5.20
C ILE A 221 17.21 -0.05 -6.24
N LEU A 222 16.82 0.89 -7.11
CA LEU A 222 17.73 1.48 -8.11
C LEU A 222 18.94 2.13 -7.43
N ARG A 223 18.71 2.97 -6.41
CA ARG A 223 19.77 3.63 -5.66
C ARG A 223 20.72 2.62 -5.03
N THR A 224 20.18 1.60 -4.39
CA THR A 224 20.95 0.53 -3.74
C THR A 224 21.78 -0.25 -4.76
N THR A 225 21.22 -0.59 -5.91
CA THR A 225 21.94 -1.26 -6.99
C THR A 225 23.13 -0.43 -7.47
N GLN A 226 22.92 0.89 -7.68
CA GLN A 226 23.99 1.79 -8.10
C GLN A 226 25.10 1.90 -7.05
N LEU A 227 24.75 2.08 -5.78
CA LEU A 227 25.73 2.20 -4.69
C LEU A 227 26.56 0.93 -4.52
N LEU A 228 25.93 -0.25 -4.61
CA LEU A 228 26.62 -1.54 -4.51
C LEU A 228 27.48 -1.83 -5.75
N HIS A 229 27.05 -1.37 -6.93
CA HIS A 229 27.83 -1.51 -8.17
C HIS A 229 29.07 -0.63 -8.13
N THR A 230 28.94 0.65 -7.75
CA THR A 230 30.09 1.56 -7.57
C THR A 230 31.01 1.13 -6.44
N GLY A 231 30.50 0.37 -5.46
CA GLY A 231 31.25 -0.30 -4.42
C GLY A 231 32.04 -1.54 -4.87
N GLY A 232 32.14 -1.80 -6.17
CA GLY A 232 32.98 -2.85 -6.77
C GLY A 232 32.28 -4.17 -7.08
N ARG A 233 30.94 -4.28 -6.94
CA ARG A 233 30.18 -5.49 -7.33
C ARG A 233 29.81 -5.43 -8.81
N SER A 234 29.67 -6.62 -9.45
CA SER A 234 29.04 -6.67 -10.77
C SER A 234 27.59 -6.16 -10.68
N PHE A 235 27.08 -5.59 -11.79
CA PHE A 235 25.69 -5.05 -11.80
C PHE A 235 24.66 -6.11 -11.41
N ALA A 236 24.79 -7.34 -11.90
CA ALA A 236 23.89 -8.44 -11.56
C ALA A 236 23.92 -8.80 -10.07
N ALA A 237 25.13 -8.89 -9.47
CA ALA A 237 25.28 -9.16 -8.03
C ALA A 237 24.74 -8.00 -7.16
N ALA A 238 24.96 -6.76 -7.59
CA ALA A 238 24.42 -5.57 -6.92
C ALA A 238 22.90 -5.55 -6.97
N ALA A 239 22.29 -5.82 -8.13
CA ALA A 239 20.84 -5.86 -8.30
C ALA A 239 20.20 -6.99 -7.47
N SER A 240 20.78 -8.20 -7.50
CA SER A 240 20.28 -9.32 -6.69
C SER A 240 20.34 -9.03 -5.19
N LEU A 241 21.42 -8.42 -4.73
CA LEU A 241 21.56 -8.05 -3.32
C LEU A 241 20.60 -6.92 -2.94
N ALA A 242 20.35 -5.95 -3.82
CA ALA A 242 19.37 -4.89 -3.59
C ALA A 242 17.95 -5.45 -3.43
N ILE A 243 17.57 -6.46 -4.21
CA ILE A 243 16.28 -7.16 -4.09
C ILE A 243 16.19 -7.92 -2.77
N LEU A 244 17.25 -8.60 -2.35
CA LEU A 244 17.29 -9.30 -1.05
C LEU A 244 17.16 -8.32 0.13
N VAL A 245 17.85 -7.19 0.05
CA VAL A 245 17.76 -6.14 1.08
C VAL A 245 16.36 -5.49 1.08
N TYR A 246 15.74 -5.35 -0.10
CA TYR A 246 14.33 -4.92 -0.19
C TYR A 246 13.36 -5.93 0.44
N ALA A 247 13.62 -7.23 0.35
CA ALA A 247 12.80 -8.22 1.06
C ALA A 247 12.80 -7.99 2.58
N ALA A 248 13.90 -7.51 3.15
CA ALA A 248 13.96 -7.11 4.55
C ALA A 248 13.05 -5.91 4.86
N HIS A 249 12.88 -4.94 3.95
CA HIS A 249 11.92 -3.84 4.08
C HIS A 249 10.51 -4.35 4.38
N ASN A 250 10.00 -5.28 3.59
CA ASN A 250 8.66 -5.83 3.77
C ASN A 250 8.57 -6.71 5.03
N ALA A 251 9.62 -7.50 5.34
CA ALA A 251 9.65 -8.33 6.52
C ALA A 251 9.61 -7.48 7.81
N PHE A 252 10.44 -6.45 7.90
CA PHE A 252 10.44 -5.54 9.04
C PHE A 252 9.17 -4.68 9.08
N GLY A 253 8.67 -4.24 7.92
CA GLY A 253 7.37 -3.57 7.80
C GLY A 253 6.24 -4.42 8.39
N SER A 254 6.24 -5.72 8.14
CA SER A 254 5.27 -6.67 8.69
C SER A 254 5.35 -6.77 10.22
N VAL A 255 6.55 -7.02 10.75
CA VAL A 255 6.77 -7.17 12.21
C VAL A 255 6.40 -5.89 12.95
N VAL A 256 6.84 -4.75 12.41
CA VAL A 256 6.63 -3.44 13.04
C VAL A 256 5.18 -2.98 12.90
N ALA A 257 4.50 -3.26 11.80
CA ALA A 257 3.06 -3.01 11.68
C ALA A 257 2.25 -3.79 12.72
N TYR A 258 2.56 -5.07 12.91
CA TYR A 258 1.90 -5.90 13.93
C TYR A 258 2.16 -5.37 15.35
N GLY A 259 3.43 -5.18 15.74
CA GLY A 259 3.80 -4.65 17.06
C GLY A 259 3.32 -3.21 17.28
N GLY A 260 3.46 -2.36 16.25
CA GLY A 260 3.00 -0.97 16.23
C GLY A 260 1.49 -0.84 16.47
N GLY A 261 0.69 -1.82 16.01
CA GLY A 261 -0.74 -1.88 16.29
C GLY A 261 -1.08 -1.85 17.78
N TYR A 262 -0.32 -2.54 18.61
CA TYR A 262 -0.49 -2.50 20.08
C TYR A 262 -0.09 -1.14 20.67
N VAL A 263 0.92 -0.49 20.10
CA VAL A 263 1.34 0.85 20.53
C VAL A 263 0.30 1.89 20.12
N ILE A 264 -0.29 1.77 18.92
CA ILE A 264 -1.38 2.63 18.44
C ILE A 264 -2.58 2.60 19.39
N ASP A 265 -2.98 1.41 19.84
CA ASP A 265 -4.13 1.25 20.75
C ASP A 265 -3.90 1.91 22.13
N ARG A 266 -2.63 2.10 22.55
CA ARG A 266 -2.25 2.71 23.84
C ARG A 266 -1.88 4.18 23.73
N ALA A 267 -1.01 4.53 22.79
CA ALA A 267 -0.45 5.88 22.62
C ALA A 267 -1.24 6.75 21.62
N GLY A 268 -2.14 6.14 20.87
CA GLY A 268 -2.90 6.79 19.81
C GLY A 268 -2.20 6.82 18.45
N PRO A 269 -2.96 6.85 17.35
CA PRO A 269 -2.43 6.71 16.00
C PRO A 269 -1.53 7.89 15.58
N ARG A 270 -1.76 9.09 16.09
CA ARG A 270 -0.98 10.28 15.75
C ARG A 270 0.48 10.18 16.18
N VAL A 271 0.72 9.74 17.42
CA VAL A 271 2.08 9.63 17.97
C VAL A 271 2.88 8.58 17.20
N VAL A 272 2.24 7.45 16.92
CA VAL A 272 2.88 6.34 16.19
C VAL A 272 3.11 6.71 14.73
N PHE A 273 2.20 7.45 14.10
CA PHE A 273 2.40 8.00 12.76
C PHE A 273 3.61 8.93 12.70
N ALA A 274 3.72 9.88 13.63
CA ALA A 274 4.86 10.80 13.70
C ALA A 274 6.18 10.04 13.91
N ALA A 275 6.18 9.01 14.76
CA ALA A 275 7.36 8.15 14.97
C ALA A 275 7.72 7.39 13.67
N GLY A 276 6.73 6.85 12.95
CA GLY A 276 6.93 6.20 11.64
C GLY A 276 7.53 7.15 10.60
N ALA A 277 7.00 8.36 10.49
CA ALA A 277 7.53 9.39 9.60
C ALA A 277 8.96 9.79 9.97
N PHE A 278 9.28 9.92 11.27
CA PHE A 278 10.63 10.22 11.74
C PHE A 278 11.63 9.10 11.42
N VAL A 279 11.23 7.83 11.60
CA VAL A 279 12.05 6.68 11.21
C VAL A 279 12.32 6.68 9.71
N TYR A 280 11.34 7.10 8.90
CA TYR A 280 11.50 7.24 7.45
C TYR A 280 12.48 8.35 7.07
N VAL A 281 12.50 9.49 7.82
CA VAL A 281 13.53 10.54 7.64
C VAL A 281 14.93 9.94 7.78
N ALA A 282 15.17 9.15 8.85
CA ALA A 282 16.45 8.50 9.07
C ALA A 282 16.85 7.58 7.92
N ALA A 283 15.91 6.80 7.36
CA ALA A 283 16.14 5.97 6.18
C ALA A 283 16.58 6.80 4.97
N TYR A 284 15.87 7.88 4.66
CA TYR A 284 16.20 8.73 3.52
C TYR A 284 17.52 9.48 3.68
N VAL A 285 17.88 9.86 4.89
CA VAL A 285 19.21 10.43 5.18
C VAL A 285 20.30 9.41 4.80
N ILE A 286 20.12 8.13 5.14
CA ILE A 286 21.11 7.09 4.77
C ILE A 286 21.14 6.91 3.24
N PHE A 287 20.00 6.92 2.54
CA PHE A 287 19.96 6.84 1.08
C PHE A 287 20.55 8.08 0.38
N ALA A 288 20.47 9.25 1.01
CA ALA A 288 21.07 10.48 0.49
C ALA A 288 22.61 10.45 0.56
N ILE A 289 23.17 9.76 1.54
CA ILE A 289 24.62 9.61 1.72
C ILE A 289 25.12 8.48 0.81
N ASN A 290 26.35 8.62 0.28
CA ASN A 290 26.96 7.65 -0.63
C ASN A 290 27.62 6.47 0.13
N TRP A 291 26.84 5.67 0.86
CA TRP A 291 27.30 4.46 1.51
C TRP A 291 27.31 3.29 0.50
N HIS A 292 28.50 2.70 0.28
CA HIS A 292 28.67 1.57 -0.66
C HIS A 292 28.60 0.20 0.02
N THR A 293 28.31 0.14 1.33
CA THR A 293 28.29 -1.09 2.10
C THR A 293 26.87 -1.62 2.26
N TRP A 294 26.69 -2.91 1.99
CA TRP A 294 25.36 -3.56 2.07
C TRP A 294 24.73 -3.53 3.48
N PRO A 295 25.47 -3.59 4.62
CA PRO A 295 24.82 -3.54 5.92
C PRO A 295 24.16 -2.17 6.19
N MET A 296 24.77 -1.07 5.74
CA MET A 296 24.19 0.26 5.91
C MET A 296 22.91 0.40 5.06
N LEU A 297 22.90 -0.16 3.85
CA LEU A 297 21.73 -0.18 2.98
C LEU A 297 20.63 -1.10 3.54
N LEU A 298 21.00 -2.21 4.20
CA LEU A 298 20.05 -3.04 4.95
C LEU A 298 19.40 -2.25 6.08
N ILE A 299 20.17 -1.49 6.85
CA ILE A 299 19.63 -0.60 7.89
C ILE A 299 18.66 0.41 7.28
N ALA A 300 19.02 1.05 6.16
CA ALA A 300 18.14 2.01 5.48
C ALA A 300 16.79 1.37 5.08
N PHE A 301 16.81 0.17 4.49
CA PHE A 301 15.60 -0.55 4.11
C PHE A 301 14.77 -1.03 5.30
N THR A 302 15.41 -1.50 6.37
CA THR A 302 14.69 -1.92 7.59
C THR A 302 14.05 -0.73 8.29
N LEU A 303 14.71 0.42 8.32
CA LEU A 303 14.12 1.68 8.81
C LEU A 303 12.94 2.13 7.92
N ALA A 304 13.11 2.13 6.60
CA ALA A 304 12.03 2.51 5.68
C ALA A 304 10.82 1.56 5.83
N GLY A 305 11.03 0.25 5.88
CA GLY A 305 9.98 -0.74 6.12
C GLY A 305 9.29 -0.57 7.47
N SER A 306 10.07 -0.30 8.51
CA SER A 306 9.52 -0.01 9.84
C SER A 306 8.70 1.28 9.85
N GLY A 307 9.19 2.32 9.20
CA GLY A 307 8.51 3.62 9.10
C GLY A 307 7.18 3.51 8.39
N ILE A 308 7.12 2.83 7.22
CA ILE A 308 5.88 2.66 6.46
C ILE A 308 4.89 1.75 7.21
N GLY A 309 5.37 0.69 7.87
CA GLY A 309 4.54 -0.19 8.68
C GLY A 309 3.82 0.55 9.82
N LEU A 310 4.50 1.47 10.50
CA LEU A 310 3.90 2.34 11.52
C LEU A 310 2.95 3.37 10.91
N ALA A 311 3.37 4.05 9.84
CA ALA A 311 2.61 5.14 9.22
C ALA A 311 1.28 4.64 8.67
N GLU A 312 1.27 3.67 7.77
CA GLU A 312 0.05 3.18 7.12
C GLU A 312 -0.94 2.53 8.10
N THR A 313 -0.42 1.81 9.11
CA THR A 313 -1.25 1.26 10.18
C THR A 313 -1.93 2.38 10.97
N SER A 314 -1.17 3.45 11.29
CA SER A 314 -1.67 4.61 12.03
C SER A 314 -2.68 5.42 11.23
N GLU A 315 -2.46 5.63 9.94
CA GLU A 315 -3.38 6.31 9.03
C GLU A 315 -4.75 5.65 9.01
N SER A 316 -4.76 4.33 8.84
CA SER A 316 -5.98 3.54 8.82
C SER A 316 -6.71 3.58 10.16
N ALA A 317 -5.98 3.43 11.27
CA ALA A 317 -6.55 3.52 12.62
C ALA A 317 -7.10 4.93 12.93
N LEU A 318 -6.42 5.98 12.46
CA LEU A 318 -6.85 7.37 12.61
C LEU A 318 -8.19 7.62 11.91
N VAL A 319 -8.30 7.25 10.63
CA VAL A 319 -9.55 7.40 9.85
C VAL A 319 -10.69 6.63 10.51
N ALA A 320 -10.45 5.37 10.92
CA ALA A 320 -11.44 4.54 11.59
C ALA A 320 -11.93 5.14 12.91
N SER A 321 -11.03 5.74 13.70
CA SER A 321 -11.35 6.31 15.01
C SER A 321 -12.13 7.63 14.93
N MET A 322 -11.87 8.46 13.91
CA MET A 322 -12.45 9.79 13.77
C MET A 322 -13.83 9.78 13.10
N LEU A 323 -14.12 8.81 12.26
CA LEU A 323 -15.33 8.81 11.45
C LEU A 323 -16.40 7.85 11.98
N PRO A 324 -17.67 8.29 11.93
CA PRO A 324 -18.79 7.38 12.15
C PRO A 324 -18.86 6.35 11.01
N ASP A 325 -19.48 5.21 11.28
CA ASP A 325 -19.50 4.06 10.37
C ASP A 325 -19.96 4.41 8.93
N HIS A 326 -20.98 5.26 8.80
CA HIS A 326 -21.56 5.67 7.52
C HIS A 326 -20.70 6.67 6.69
N LEU A 327 -19.54 7.09 7.18
CA LEU A 327 -18.57 7.96 6.48
C LEU A 327 -17.18 7.31 6.37
N ARG A 328 -16.96 6.16 6.99
CA ARG A 328 -15.63 5.51 6.98
C ARG A 328 -15.18 5.11 5.59
N GLY A 329 -16.09 4.59 4.76
CA GLY A 329 -15.78 4.26 3.38
C GLY A 329 -15.28 5.47 2.60
N SER A 330 -16.01 6.59 2.67
CA SER A 330 -15.58 7.87 2.08
C SER A 330 -14.26 8.38 2.67
N GLY A 331 -14.03 8.19 3.97
CA GLY A 331 -12.77 8.53 4.64
C GLY A 331 -11.60 7.70 4.12
N PHE A 332 -11.74 6.39 4.03
CA PHE A 332 -10.71 5.51 3.47
C PHE A 332 -10.50 5.74 1.96
N GLY A 333 -11.56 6.07 1.22
CA GLY A 333 -11.43 6.49 -0.17
C GLY A 333 -10.61 7.76 -0.33
N LEU A 334 -10.84 8.77 0.52
CA LEU A 334 -10.07 10.01 0.54
C LEU A 334 -8.61 9.74 0.94
N LEU A 335 -8.38 8.95 1.99
CA LEU A 335 -7.03 8.52 2.40
C LEU A 335 -6.30 7.84 1.23
N GLY A 336 -6.91 6.85 0.61
CA GLY A 336 -6.33 6.16 -0.53
C GLY A 336 -6.08 7.05 -1.76
N GLY A 337 -6.91 8.06 -1.98
CA GLY A 337 -6.70 9.10 -2.99
C GLY A 337 -5.47 9.98 -2.69
N ILE A 338 -5.32 10.41 -1.43
CA ILE A 338 -4.15 11.17 -0.96
C ILE A 338 -2.88 10.32 -1.13
N GLN A 339 -2.89 9.06 -0.67
CA GLN A 339 -1.76 8.13 -0.82
C GLN A 339 -1.35 7.97 -2.28
N SER A 340 -2.29 7.65 -3.17
CA SER A 340 -1.97 7.41 -4.59
C SER A 340 -1.46 8.67 -5.29
N THR A 341 -2.08 9.83 -5.04
CA THR A 341 -1.67 11.11 -5.66
C THR A 341 -0.33 11.59 -5.10
N GLY A 342 -0.14 11.48 -3.79
CA GLY A 342 1.10 11.88 -3.11
C GLY A 342 2.28 11.01 -3.53
N ALA A 343 2.13 9.69 -3.53
CA ALA A 343 3.17 8.76 -3.96
C ALA A 343 3.56 8.96 -5.45
N PHE A 344 2.58 9.23 -6.33
CA PHE A 344 2.85 9.59 -7.72
C PHE A 344 3.65 10.88 -7.82
N ALA A 345 3.22 11.95 -7.14
CA ALA A 345 3.88 13.25 -7.15
C ALA A 345 5.30 13.16 -6.56
N SER A 346 5.46 12.43 -5.45
CA SER A 346 6.75 12.18 -4.80
C SER A 346 7.71 11.45 -5.75
N SER A 347 7.27 10.34 -6.33
CA SER A 347 8.10 9.52 -7.21
C SER A 347 8.50 10.27 -8.48
N ALA A 348 7.60 11.08 -9.05
CA ALA A 348 7.90 11.93 -10.20
C ALA A 348 8.92 13.03 -9.85
N ALA A 349 8.71 13.75 -8.73
CA ALA A 349 9.61 14.81 -8.28
C ALA A 349 11.00 14.26 -7.92
N VAL A 350 11.05 13.20 -7.11
CA VAL A 350 12.31 12.56 -6.71
C VAL A 350 13.02 11.95 -7.91
N GLY A 351 12.31 11.26 -8.79
CA GLY A 351 12.88 10.70 -10.02
C GLY A 351 13.50 11.78 -10.92
N LEU A 352 12.83 12.93 -11.08
CA LEU A 352 13.33 14.06 -11.84
C LEU A 352 14.58 14.69 -11.17
N LEU A 353 14.52 14.98 -9.88
CA LEU A 353 15.65 15.51 -9.12
C LEU A 353 16.84 14.56 -9.15
N TYR A 354 16.57 13.26 -9.02
CA TYR A 354 17.57 12.21 -9.12
C TYR A 354 18.30 12.21 -10.47
N ALA A 355 17.55 12.38 -11.56
CA ALA A 355 18.10 12.34 -12.94
C ALA A 355 18.81 13.62 -13.33
N ILE A 356 18.26 14.81 -12.95
CA ILE A 356 18.75 16.12 -13.44
C ILE A 356 19.80 16.72 -12.50
N VAL A 357 19.65 16.51 -11.18
CA VAL A 357 20.51 17.14 -10.17
C VAL A 357 21.43 16.12 -9.53
N SER A 358 20.90 15.30 -8.63
CA SER A 358 21.61 14.18 -8.02
C SER A 358 20.67 13.31 -7.17
N PRO A 359 21.06 12.03 -6.92
CA PRO A 359 20.33 11.18 -5.97
C PRO A 359 20.20 11.79 -4.58
N THR A 360 21.26 12.42 -4.07
CA THR A 360 21.31 13.09 -2.76
C THR A 360 20.21 14.16 -2.65
N VAL A 361 20.05 15.01 -3.68
CA VAL A 361 19.00 16.05 -3.71
C VAL A 361 17.61 15.44 -3.76
N GLY A 362 17.41 14.36 -4.52
CA GLY A 362 16.14 13.65 -4.57
C GLY A 362 15.73 13.10 -3.19
N PHE A 363 16.63 12.42 -2.49
CA PHE A 363 16.34 11.88 -1.16
C PHE A 363 16.26 12.97 -0.07
N ALA A 364 17.02 14.06 -0.19
CA ALA A 364 16.90 15.21 0.71
C ALA A 364 15.53 15.90 0.57
N TYR A 365 15.00 16.03 -0.65
CA TYR A 365 13.64 16.50 -0.90
C TYR A 365 12.60 15.60 -0.22
N ALA A 366 12.71 14.27 -0.37
CA ALA A 366 11.82 13.32 0.26
C ALA A 366 11.90 13.39 1.80
N ALA A 367 13.10 13.42 2.35
CA ALA A 367 13.33 13.59 3.79
C ALA A 367 12.73 14.90 4.32
N GLY A 368 12.82 15.98 3.56
CA GLY A 368 12.23 17.27 3.91
C GLY A 368 10.70 17.21 4.06
N TRP A 369 9.99 16.56 3.14
CA TRP A 369 8.55 16.36 3.25
C TRP A 369 8.16 15.48 4.44
N MET A 370 8.93 14.40 4.68
CA MET A 370 8.73 13.55 5.86
C MET A 370 8.92 14.34 7.17
N LEU A 371 9.94 15.20 7.24
CA LEU A 371 10.17 16.06 8.40
C LEU A 371 9.03 17.07 8.60
N LEU A 372 8.56 17.69 7.52
CA LEU A 372 7.38 18.57 7.59
C LEU A 372 6.14 17.81 8.08
N SER A 373 5.96 16.55 7.69
CA SER A 373 4.90 15.69 8.20
C SER A 373 5.01 15.45 9.71
N VAL A 374 6.22 15.19 10.22
CA VAL A 374 6.48 15.06 11.67
C VAL A 374 6.11 16.33 12.41
N LEU A 375 6.59 17.50 11.93
CA LEU A 375 6.29 18.80 12.53
C LEU A 375 4.79 19.13 12.51
N ALA A 376 4.13 18.89 11.39
CA ALA A 376 2.68 19.07 11.26
C ALA A 376 1.89 18.14 12.19
N SER A 377 2.34 16.91 12.39
CA SER A 377 1.77 15.97 13.36
C SER A 377 1.86 16.49 14.79
N GLY A 378 2.92 17.22 15.14
CA GLY A 378 3.08 17.92 16.43
C GLY A 378 2.14 19.11 16.58
N ALA A 379 1.98 19.93 15.52
CA ALA A 379 1.27 21.21 15.58
C ALA A 379 -0.26 21.06 15.50
N ILE A 380 -0.80 20.05 14.81
CA ILE A 380 -2.23 19.89 14.61
C ILE A 380 -2.88 19.18 15.79
N ALA A 381 -3.65 19.89 16.61
CA ALA A 381 -4.46 19.29 17.66
C ALA A 381 -5.58 18.41 17.09
N LEU A 382 -5.74 17.20 17.61
CA LEU A 382 -6.92 16.37 17.29
C LEU A 382 -8.15 16.96 17.97
N PRO A 383 -9.31 16.94 17.30
CA PRO A 383 -10.57 17.24 17.97
C PRO A 383 -10.76 16.26 19.14
N THR A 384 -11.01 16.78 20.33
CA THR A 384 -11.39 15.92 21.46
C THR A 384 -12.66 15.15 21.08
N PRO A 385 -12.73 13.83 21.36
CA PRO A 385 -13.95 13.07 21.15
C PRO A 385 -15.08 13.75 21.92
N ARG A 386 -16.16 14.15 21.24
CA ARG A 386 -17.36 14.62 21.93
C ARG A 386 -17.87 13.47 22.79
N PRO A 387 -18.10 13.69 24.10
CA PRO A 387 -18.73 12.66 24.92
C PRO A 387 -20.06 12.27 24.25
N THR A 388 -20.26 10.99 24.02
CA THR A 388 -21.55 10.46 23.59
C THR A 388 -22.54 10.81 24.70
N SER A 389 -23.48 11.71 24.40
CA SER A 389 -24.62 11.94 25.28
C SER A 389 -25.35 10.60 25.42
N THR A 390 -25.20 9.97 26.58
CA THR A 390 -26.07 8.90 27.03
C THR A 390 -27.43 9.49 27.29
N THR A 391 -28.35 9.38 26.37
CA THR A 391 -29.79 9.45 26.58
C THR A 391 -30.43 8.21 25.99
#